data_8f2755f3e2ab8308c51bb501acdd184b
#
_entry.id   8f2755f3e2ab8308c51bb501acdd184b
#
_cell.length_a   1.000
_cell.length_b   1.000
_cell.length_c   1.000
_cell.angle_alpha   90.00
_cell.angle_beta   90.00
_cell.angle_gamma   90.00
#
_symmetry.space_group_name_H-M   'P 1'
#
loop_
_entity.id
_entity.type
_entity.pdbx_description
1 polymer ?
#
loop_
_entity_poly.entity_id
_entity_poly.type
_entity_poly.pdbx_seq_one_letter_code
_entity_poly.pdbx_strand_id
1 'polypeptide(L)'
;MAKGQKEEKKCFICGATKNLGFPFPISGKQPPKIPNGLAQLADESATVMLKMELKHTKIKRVITIPGHLSLLDLNNVIQAMFGFENDHLWNFKDDDGNEYNTYRDPMGGPLDMDVEDMLDPEDYTIDGVLQDKGDKLLYEYDYGDGWEIAVTRMADPKSCEVACVETCGTNAVEDIGGVGGLAEFTKTLKKCKLKGTEDAPEDDSGWPISDWGYDDPEVRKKFLDGPTTDELTQILKDEVSDCEERAKAAVEEALREQMFRKTGRNDPCPCGSGKKFKKCCGANR
;
A
#
# COMPACT_ATOMS: atom_id res chain seq x y z
N MET A 1 -20.28 35.85 -24.33
CA MET A 1 -20.02 34.50 -23.79
C MET A 1 -18.60 34.52 -23.21
N ALA A 2 -18.50 34.71 -21.92
CA ALA A 2 -17.20 34.73 -21.24
C ALA A 2 -16.73 33.27 -21.07
N LYS A 3 -15.59 32.93 -21.64
CA LYS A 3 -14.90 31.66 -21.33
C LYS A 3 -14.41 31.74 -19.89
N GLY A 4 -14.99 30.94 -19.01
CA GLY A 4 -14.52 30.78 -17.64
C GLY A 4 -13.05 30.31 -17.68
N GLN A 5 -12.16 31.10 -17.16
CA GLN A 5 -10.80 30.68 -16.86
C GLN A 5 -10.91 29.60 -15.78
N LYS A 6 -10.51 28.36 -16.11
CA LYS A 6 -10.27 27.34 -15.09
C LYS A 6 -9.10 27.82 -14.25
N GLU A 7 -9.34 28.09 -12.96
CA GLU A 7 -8.26 28.31 -12.01
C GLU A 7 -7.38 27.05 -11.98
N GLU A 8 -6.12 27.20 -12.37
CA GLU A 8 -5.11 26.16 -12.23
C GLU A 8 -4.80 26.00 -10.74
N LYS A 9 -5.13 24.86 -10.17
CA LYS A 9 -4.76 24.51 -8.80
C LYS A 9 -3.25 24.30 -8.73
N LYS A 10 -2.60 24.98 -7.81
CA LYS A 10 -1.16 24.86 -7.53
C LYS A 10 -0.91 23.99 -6.31
N CYS A 11 0.15 23.20 -6.35
CA CYS A 11 0.63 22.48 -5.18
C CYS A 11 1.01 23.47 -4.07
N PHE A 12 0.49 23.25 -2.89
CA PHE A 12 0.76 24.09 -1.72
C PHE A 12 2.24 24.16 -1.33
N ILE A 13 2.99 23.06 -1.59
CA ILE A 13 4.39 22.91 -1.16
C ILE A 13 5.38 23.46 -2.18
N CYS A 14 5.20 23.16 -3.45
CA CYS A 14 6.15 23.53 -4.52
C CYS A 14 5.61 24.58 -5.48
N GLY A 15 4.35 24.98 -5.38
CA GLY A 15 3.72 25.97 -6.25
C GLY A 15 3.45 25.48 -7.67
N ALA A 16 3.63 24.19 -7.95
CA ALA A 16 3.43 23.62 -9.28
C ALA A 16 1.93 23.49 -9.61
N THR A 17 1.59 23.55 -10.89
CA THR A 17 0.22 23.44 -11.40
C THR A 17 -0.17 21.97 -11.63
N LYS A 18 -1.47 21.71 -11.75
CA LYS A 18 -2.05 20.40 -12.02
C LYS A 18 -1.40 19.75 -13.26
N ASN A 19 -1.00 18.52 -13.17
CA ASN A 19 -0.11 17.69 -13.96
C ASN A 19 1.32 17.76 -13.41
N LEU A 20 1.41 17.59 -12.12
CA LEU A 20 2.63 17.56 -11.38
C LEU A 20 3.45 16.30 -11.66
N GLY A 21 3.97 16.24 -12.88
CA GLY A 21 5.35 15.86 -12.96
C GLY A 21 6.13 16.96 -12.23
N PHE A 22 6.97 16.61 -11.28
CA PHE A 22 7.90 17.58 -10.67
C PHE A 22 8.58 18.41 -11.75
N PRO A 23 8.87 19.72 -11.50
CA PRO A 23 9.31 20.67 -12.52
C PRO A 23 10.72 20.39 -13.09
N PHE A 24 11.30 19.26 -12.80
CA PHE A 24 12.59 18.86 -13.35
C PHE A 24 12.38 17.74 -14.35
N PRO A 25 12.81 17.92 -15.62
CA PRO A 25 12.92 16.80 -16.53
C PRO A 25 13.96 15.84 -15.92
N ILE A 26 13.48 14.78 -15.30
CA ILE A 26 14.35 13.72 -14.82
C ILE A 26 14.80 12.97 -16.07
N SER A 27 15.96 13.32 -16.57
CA SER A 27 16.67 12.53 -17.56
C SER A 27 17.28 11.31 -16.86
N GLY A 28 16.45 10.40 -16.38
CA GLY A 28 16.86 9.22 -15.66
C GLY A 28 15.69 8.31 -15.43
N LYS A 29 15.97 7.06 -15.23
CA LYS A 29 15.00 5.98 -15.08
C LYS A 29 14.27 5.95 -13.73
N GLN A 30 14.50 6.91 -12.84
CA GLN A 30 13.88 6.94 -11.52
C GLN A 30 12.70 7.92 -11.49
N PRO A 31 11.56 7.51 -10.91
CA PRO A 31 10.42 8.41 -10.68
C PRO A 31 10.79 9.51 -9.67
N PRO A 32 10.01 10.60 -9.63
CA PRO A 32 10.28 11.71 -8.74
C PRO A 32 10.18 11.28 -7.28
N LYS A 33 11.30 11.42 -6.56
CA LYS A 33 11.36 11.22 -5.12
C LYS A 33 10.69 12.38 -4.39
N ILE A 34 9.83 12.09 -3.42
CA ILE A 34 9.23 13.10 -2.57
C ILE A 34 10.08 13.25 -1.31
N PRO A 35 10.69 14.43 -1.11
CA PRO A 35 11.53 14.62 0.06
C PRO A 35 10.76 14.50 1.38
N ASN A 36 11.26 13.66 2.30
CA ASN A 36 10.87 13.63 3.72
C ASN A 36 9.41 13.27 4.02
N GLY A 37 8.83 12.32 3.35
CA GLY A 37 7.46 11.86 3.65
C GLY A 37 6.37 12.93 3.42
N LEU A 38 6.66 13.99 2.64
CA LEU A 38 5.71 15.05 2.32
C LEU A 38 4.78 14.69 1.14
N ALA A 39 4.81 13.42 0.70
CA ALA A 39 3.93 12.88 -0.32
C ALA A 39 2.45 13.19 -0.03
N GLN A 40 2.10 13.17 1.23
CA GLN A 40 0.73 13.23 1.72
C GLN A 40 0.13 14.64 1.76
N LEU A 41 0.90 15.67 1.42
CA LEU A 41 0.38 17.03 1.29
C LEU A 41 0.08 17.42 -0.17
N ALA A 42 0.23 16.47 -1.10
CA ALA A 42 -0.17 16.67 -2.48
C ALA A 42 -1.72 16.70 -2.59
N ASP A 43 -2.23 17.37 -3.60
CA ASP A 43 -3.65 17.66 -3.83
C ASP A 43 -4.55 16.43 -3.52
N GLU A 44 -5.26 16.45 -2.39
CA GLU A 44 -6.19 15.41 -1.91
C GLU A 44 -7.29 15.04 -2.93
N SER A 45 -7.36 15.75 -4.05
CA SER A 45 -8.38 15.56 -5.08
C SER A 45 -8.02 14.57 -6.19
N ALA A 46 -6.75 14.14 -6.29
CA ALA A 46 -6.32 13.26 -7.36
C ALA A 46 -6.53 11.78 -6.96
N THR A 47 -7.59 11.17 -7.46
CA THR A 47 -7.87 9.73 -7.28
C THR A 47 -7.36 8.96 -8.50
N VAL A 48 -6.69 7.84 -8.26
CA VAL A 48 -6.25 6.89 -9.29
C VAL A 48 -7.10 5.63 -9.27
N MET A 49 -7.27 5.02 -10.42
CA MET A 49 -7.91 3.71 -10.53
C MET A 49 -6.83 2.66 -10.82
N LEU A 50 -6.74 1.65 -9.97
CA LEU A 50 -5.78 0.56 -10.09
C LEU A 50 -6.50 -0.77 -10.31
N LYS A 51 -6.01 -1.54 -11.27
CA LYS A 51 -6.36 -2.95 -11.42
C LYS A 51 -5.21 -3.79 -10.87
N MET A 52 -5.50 -4.65 -9.93
CA MET A 52 -4.59 -5.57 -9.28
C MET A 52 -5.00 -7.00 -9.63
N GLU A 53 -4.10 -7.76 -10.23
CA GLU A 53 -4.34 -9.13 -10.69
C GLU A 53 -3.32 -10.07 -10.08
N LEU A 54 -3.78 -11.05 -9.29
CA LEU A 54 -2.92 -12.12 -8.80
C LEU A 54 -2.57 -13.02 -9.98
N LYS A 55 -1.28 -13.03 -10.35
CA LYS A 55 -0.77 -13.73 -11.54
C LYS A 55 -1.09 -15.23 -11.49
N HIS A 56 -1.28 -15.81 -12.66
CA HIS A 56 -1.63 -17.23 -12.83
C HIS A 56 -2.98 -17.64 -12.25
N THR A 57 -3.82 -16.67 -11.87
CA THR A 57 -5.18 -16.91 -11.35
C THR A 57 -6.22 -16.04 -12.07
N LYS A 58 -7.47 -16.14 -11.64
CA LYS A 58 -8.54 -15.21 -12.02
C LYS A 58 -8.86 -14.18 -10.93
N ILE A 59 -8.07 -14.19 -9.85
CA ILE A 59 -8.28 -13.30 -8.71
C ILE A 59 -7.83 -11.91 -9.10
N LYS A 60 -8.75 -10.95 -9.00
CA LYS A 60 -8.46 -9.54 -9.28
C LYS A 60 -9.27 -8.62 -8.41
N ARG A 61 -8.76 -7.40 -8.25
CA ARG A 61 -9.43 -6.27 -7.61
C ARG A 61 -9.23 -5.04 -8.49
N VAL A 62 -10.28 -4.25 -8.67
CA VAL A 62 -10.19 -2.90 -9.27
C VAL A 62 -10.64 -1.91 -8.22
N ILE A 63 -9.77 -0.99 -7.87
CA ILE A 63 -10.00 -0.03 -6.78
C ILE A 63 -9.77 1.40 -7.24
N THR A 64 -10.39 2.34 -6.54
CA THR A 64 -10.11 3.78 -6.63
C THR A 64 -9.58 4.25 -5.28
N ILE A 65 -8.40 4.89 -5.28
CA ILE A 65 -7.71 5.38 -4.08
C ILE A 65 -7.04 6.73 -4.36
N PRO A 66 -6.70 7.52 -3.32
CA PRO A 66 -5.90 8.72 -3.49
C PRO A 66 -4.53 8.41 -4.14
N GLY A 67 -4.17 9.17 -5.17
CA GLY A 67 -2.91 8.97 -5.88
C GLY A 67 -1.68 9.42 -5.10
N HIS A 68 -1.86 10.30 -4.10
CA HIS A 68 -0.79 10.81 -3.25
C HIS A 68 -0.31 9.81 -2.18
N LEU A 69 -1.00 8.71 -1.98
CA LEU A 69 -0.54 7.65 -1.06
C LEU A 69 0.82 7.12 -1.51
N SER A 70 1.66 6.75 -0.55
CA SER A 70 2.98 6.19 -0.82
C SER A 70 2.90 4.75 -1.37
N LEU A 71 4.01 4.23 -1.89
CA LEU A 71 4.08 2.81 -2.24
C LEU A 71 4.05 1.91 -1.00
N LEU A 72 4.48 2.41 0.17
CA LEU A 72 4.28 1.69 1.43
C LEU A 72 2.79 1.57 1.79
N ASP A 73 2.02 2.65 1.60
CA ASP A 73 0.57 2.60 1.78
C ASP A 73 -0.08 1.66 0.76
N LEU A 74 0.41 1.63 -0.48
CA LEU A 74 -0.07 0.69 -1.50
C LEU A 74 0.20 -0.77 -1.10
N ASN A 75 1.33 -1.08 -0.46
CA ASN A 75 1.56 -2.39 0.13
C ASN A 75 0.43 -2.76 1.09
N ASN A 76 0.13 -1.89 2.08
CA ASN A 76 -0.91 -2.15 3.06
C ASN A 76 -2.28 -2.34 2.40
N VAL A 77 -2.60 -1.51 1.40
CA VAL A 77 -3.83 -1.67 0.61
C VAL A 77 -3.87 -3.04 -0.09
N ILE A 78 -2.78 -3.48 -0.72
CA ILE A 78 -2.73 -4.79 -1.38
C ILE A 78 -2.92 -5.91 -0.37
N GLN A 79 -2.24 -5.85 0.77
CA GLN A 79 -2.37 -6.82 1.85
C GLN A 79 -3.84 -6.97 2.27
N ALA A 80 -4.51 -5.86 2.57
CA ALA A 80 -5.90 -5.83 2.96
C ALA A 80 -6.85 -6.35 1.84
N MET A 81 -6.59 -5.98 0.58
CA MET A 81 -7.45 -6.36 -0.56
C MET A 81 -7.36 -7.83 -0.94
N PHE A 82 -6.24 -8.49 -0.67
CA PHE A 82 -6.04 -9.90 -0.99
C PHE A 82 -6.13 -10.82 0.23
N GLY A 83 -6.22 -10.26 1.45
CA GLY A 83 -6.34 -11.01 2.69
C GLY A 83 -5.03 -11.57 3.19
N PHE A 84 -3.91 -10.91 2.89
CA PHE A 84 -2.60 -11.21 3.46
C PHE A 84 -2.45 -10.59 4.85
N GLU A 85 -1.51 -11.10 5.65
CA GLU A 85 -1.25 -10.69 7.04
C GLU A 85 -0.03 -9.77 7.19
N ASN A 86 0.70 -9.50 6.10
CA ASN A 86 1.89 -8.65 6.04
C ASN A 86 3.07 -9.15 6.92
N ASP A 87 3.18 -10.45 7.09
CA ASP A 87 4.22 -11.08 7.94
C ASP A 87 5.49 -11.44 7.17
N HIS A 88 5.47 -11.33 5.83
CA HIS A 88 6.58 -11.68 4.97
C HIS A 88 7.18 -10.46 4.25
N LEU A 89 8.35 -10.67 3.64
CA LEU A 89 9.03 -9.67 2.84
C LEU A 89 8.29 -9.42 1.52
N TRP A 90 8.38 -8.20 1.04
CA TRP A 90 7.75 -7.76 -0.20
C TRP A 90 8.60 -6.75 -0.96
N ASN A 91 8.27 -6.57 -2.23
CA ASN A 91 8.91 -5.59 -3.09
C ASN A 91 7.96 -5.16 -4.21
N PHE A 92 8.12 -3.93 -4.70
CA PHE A 92 7.57 -3.50 -5.99
C PHE A 92 8.69 -3.39 -7.02
N LYS A 93 8.37 -3.72 -8.29
CA LYS A 93 9.20 -3.48 -9.45
C LYS A 93 8.42 -2.73 -10.52
N ASP A 94 8.99 -1.65 -11.06
CA ASP A 94 8.41 -0.96 -12.21
C ASP A 94 8.97 -1.49 -13.55
N ASP A 95 8.40 -1.00 -14.66
CA ASP A 95 8.83 -1.41 -16.01
C ASP A 95 10.25 -0.89 -16.38
N ASP A 96 10.80 0.08 -15.65
CA ASP A 96 12.16 0.60 -15.81
C ASP A 96 13.20 -0.18 -14.99
N GLY A 97 12.75 -1.12 -14.17
CA GLY A 97 13.58 -1.99 -13.33
C GLY A 97 13.96 -1.38 -11.99
N ASN A 98 13.28 -0.32 -11.55
CA ASN A 98 13.45 0.18 -10.18
C ASN A 98 12.76 -0.79 -9.20
N GLU A 99 13.41 -1.00 -8.05
CA GLU A 99 12.90 -1.83 -6.97
C GLU A 99 12.63 -1.00 -5.72
N TYR A 100 11.44 -1.17 -5.13
CA TYR A 100 10.99 -0.43 -3.95
C TYR A 100 10.67 -1.41 -2.83
N ASN A 101 11.39 -1.34 -1.72
CA ASN A 101 11.12 -2.15 -0.54
C ASN A 101 11.65 -1.50 0.74
N THR A 102 11.23 -2.03 1.89
CA THR A 102 11.63 -1.55 3.22
C THR A 102 12.77 -2.37 3.82
N TYR A 103 13.37 -3.28 3.05
CA TYR A 103 14.39 -4.18 3.59
C TYR A 103 15.63 -3.40 4.00
N ARG A 104 15.73 -3.15 5.28
CA ARG A 104 16.98 -2.72 5.94
C ARG A 104 17.41 -3.87 6.82
N ASP A 105 18.60 -4.41 6.56
CA ASP A 105 19.19 -5.39 7.47
C ASP A 105 19.17 -4.83 8.91
N PRO A 106 18.40 -5.43 9.84
CA PRO A 106 18.35 -4.95 11.22
C PRO A 106 19.71 -5.06 11.94
N MET A 107 20.65 -5.80 11.38
CA MET A 107 21.99 -6.02 11.91
C MET A 107 23.07 -5.15 11.22
N GLY A 108 22.71 -4.36 10.19
CA GLY A 108 23.65 -3.45 9.50
C GLY A 108 24.78 -4.18 8.78
N GLY A 109 24.62 -5.46 8.47
CA GLY A 109 25.56 -6.26 7.71
C GLY A 109 25.24 -6.26 6.22
N PRO A 110 26.24 -6.33 5.34
CA PRO A 110 25.97 -6.57 3.94
C PRO A 110 25.46 -8.01 3.80
N LEU A 111 24.14 -8.18 3.65
CA LEU A 111 23.71 -9.24 2.76
C LEU A 111 24.25 -8.82 1.39
N ASP A 112 24.86 -9.73 0.65
CA ASP A 112 25.47 -9.52 -0.68
C ASP A 112 24.43 -9.05 -1.75
N MET A 113 23.53 -8.17 -1.38
CA MET A 113 22.61 -7.46 -2.24
C MET A 113 23.05 -6.00 -2.27
N ASP A 114 23.24 -5.46 -3.45
CA ASP A 114 23.56 -4.05 -3.65
C ASP A 114 22.41 -3.16 -3.15
N VAL A 115 22.37 -2.94 -1.82
CA VAL A 115 21.37 -2.13 -1.11
C VAL A 115 21.39 -0.67 -1.58
N GLU A 116 22.46 -0.26 -2.30
CA GLU A 116 22.61 1.11 -2.82
C GLU A 116 21.60 1.46 -3.92
N ASP A 117 20.98 0.47 -4.57
CA ASP A 117 20.03 0.68 -5.68
C ASP A 117 18.55 0.55 -5.27
N MET A 118 18.26 0.19 -4.01
CA MET A 118 16.89 0.04 -3.54
C MET A 118 16.26 1.37 -3.14
N LEU A 119 15.03 1.60 -3.60
CA LEU A 119 14.27 2.81 -3.34
C LEU A 119 13.36 2.62 -2.13
N ASP A 120 13.32 3.61 -1.22
CA ASP A 120 12.43 3.59 -0.08
C ASP A 120 10.98 3.87 -0.53
N PRO A 121 10.04 2.94 -0.37
CA PRO A 121 8.67 3.08 -0.85
C PRO A 121 7.90 4.23 -0.17
N GLU A 122 8.34 4.73 0.99
CA GLU A 122 7.77 5.92 1.62
C GLU A 122 8.07 7.21 0.85
N ASP A 123 9.14 7.23 0.06
CA ASP A 123 9.59 8.39 -0.69
C ASP A 123 8.88 8.57 -2.05
N TYR A 124 7.99 7.65 -2.45
CA TYR A 124 7.36 7.63 -3.78
C TYR A 124 5.85 7.49 -3.67
N THR A 125 5.10 8.36 -4.37
CA THR A 125 3.64 8.25 -4.45
C THR A 125 3.20 7.35 -5.58
N ILE A 126 1.99 6.82 -5.44
CA ILE A 126 1.35 5.98 -6.47
C ILE A 126 1.24 6.71 -7.80
N ASP A 127 0.77 7.96 -7.81
CA ASP A 127 0.65 8.78 -9.02
C ASP A 127 1.99 9.31 -9.54
N GLY A 128 3.02 9.36 -8.67
CA GLY A 128 4.38 9.70 -9.06
C GLY A 128 5.07 8.58 -9.82
N VAL A 129 4.78 7.33 -9.50
CA VAL A 129 5.34 6.14 -10.14
C VAL A 129 4.46 5.68 -11.31
N LEU A 130 3.17 5.56 -11.08
CA LEU A 130 2.18 5.20 -12.09
C LEU A 130 1.55 6.47 -12.67
N GLN A 131 2.21 7.13 -13.63
CA GLN A 131 1.83 8.45 -14.13
C GLN A 131 0.73 8.39 -15.18
N ASP A 132 0.82 7.39 -16.08
CA ASP A 132 -0.06 7.27 -17.22
C ASP A 132 -0.89 5.98 -17.17
N LYS A 133 -2.03 6.01 -17.88
CA LYS A 133 -2.83 4.80 -18.08
C LYS A 133 -2.00 3.72 -18.77
N GLY A 134 -1.93 2.57 -18.12
CA GLY A 134 -1.21 1.40 -18.61
C GLY A 134 0.13 1.19 -17.93
N ASP A 135 0.61 2.15 -17.13
CA ASP A 135 1.79 1.98 -16.29
C ASP A 135 1.57 0.84 -15.29
N LYS A 136 2.65 0.15 -14.98
CA LYS A 136 2.58 -1.08 -14.21
C LYS A 136 3.60 -1.11 -13.08
N LEU A 137 3.21 -1.79 -12.01
CA LEU A 137 4.10 -2.31 -10.97
C LEU A 137 3.86 -3.80 -10.84
N LEU A 138 4.93 -4.55 -10.64
CA LEU A 138 4.86 -5.92 -10.14
C LEU A 138 5.07 -5.86 -8.63
N TYR A 139 4.10 -6.36 -7.88
CA TYR A 139 4.21 -6.59 -6.45
C TYR A 139 4.57 -8.05 -6.21
N GLU A 140 5.66 -8.29 -5.50
CA GLU A 140 6.12 -9.62 -5.07
C GLU A 140 6.01 -9.68 -3.54
N TYR A 141 5.37 -10.71 -3.02
CA TYR A 141 5.16 -10.91 -1.60
C TYR A 141 5.46 -12.36 -1.22
N ASP A 142 6.07 -12.57 -0.06
CA ASP A 142 6.53 -13.86 0.42
C ASP A 142 7.35 -14.63 -0.62
N TYR A 143 8.67 -14.47 -0.58
CA TYR A 143 9.58 -15.12 -1.53
C TYR A 143 9.59 -16.66 -1.42
N GLY A 144 9.03 -17.23 -0.33
CA GLY A 144 8.83 -18.66 -0.17
C GLY A 144 7.66 -19.17 -1.00
N ASP A 145 6.50 -18.53 -0.85
CA ASP A 145 5.26 -18.83 -1.58
C ASP A 145 5.21 -18.20 -2.98
N GLY A 146 5.95 -17.10 -3.18
CA GLY A 146 6.10 -16.45 -4.48
C GLY A 146 4.81 -15.81 -5.01
N TRP A 147 4.09 -15.09 -4.17
CA TRP A 147 2.92 -14.33 -4.59
C TRP A 147 3.31 -13.17 -5.48
N GLU A 148 2.71 -13.09 -6.66
CA GLU A 148 2.93 -12.00 -7.62
C GLU A 148 1.61 -11.33 -8.00
N ILE A 149 1.51 -10.02 -7.79
CA ILE A 149 0.35 -9.21 -8.17
C ILE A 149 0.77 -8.14 -9.17
N ALA A 150 0.16 -8.18 -10.35
CA ALA A 150 0.32 -7.13 -11.34
C ALA A 150 -0.61 -5.97 -11.02
N VAL A 151 -0.04 -4.81 -10.70
CA VAL A 151 -0.77 -3.55 -10.50
C VAL A 151 -0.69 -2.74 -11.78
N THR A 152 -1.83 -2.32 -12.31
CA THR A 152 -1.90 -1.54 -13.56
C THR A 152 -2.75 -0.29 -13.35
N ARG A 153 -2.23 0.88 -13.68
CA ARG A 153 -3.02 2.12 -13.69
C ARG A 153 -4.05 2.07 -14.82
N MET A 154 -5.30 2.26 -14.45
CA MET A 154 -6.43 2.38 -15.36
C MET A 154 -6.61 3.84 -15.81
N ALA A 155 -7.60 4.10 -16.67
CA ALA A 155 -8.03 5.47 -16.94
C ALA A 155 -8.53 6.13 -15.65
N ASP A 156 -8.42 7.46 -15.58
CA ASP A 156 -8.88 8.21 -14.42
C ASP A 156 -10.34 7.88 -14.08
N PRO A 157 -10.66 7.70 -12.79
CA PRO A 157 -12.00 7.35 -12.37
C PRO A 157 -12.97 8.53 -12.61
N LYS A 158 -14.25 8.21 -12.81
CA LYS A 158 -15.30 9.22 -12.91
C LYS A 158 -15.69 9.82 -11.55
N SER A 159 -15.43 9.10 -10.48
CA SER A 159 -15.66 9.49 -9.09
C SER A 159 -14.35 9.57 -8.35
N CYS A 160 -14.24 10.51 -7.42
CA CYS A 160 -13.09 10.63 -6.51
C CYS A 160 -13.30 9.84 -5.21
N GLU A 161 -14.28 8.93 -5.17
CA GLU A 161 -14.55 8.12 -3.98
C GLU A 161 -13.59 6.94 -3.88
N VAL A 162 -13.14 6.66 -2.66
CA VAL A 162 -12.40 5.44 -2.33
C VAL A 162 -13.38 4.26 -2.39
N ALA A 163 -13.16 3.32 -3.29
CA ALA A 163 -14.06 2.18 -3.49
C ALA A 163 -13.36 1.00 -4.19
N CYS A 164 -13.82 -0.20 -3.89
CA CYS A 164 -13.60 -1.37 -4.74
C CYS A 164 -14.66 -1.41 -5.83
N VAL A 165 -14.25 -1.22 -7.07
CA VAL A 165 -15.15 -1.11 -8.24
C VAL A 165 -15.48 -2.48 -8.83
N GLU A 166 -14.53 -3.40 -8.76
CA GLU A 166 -14.69 -4.76 -9.27
C GLU A 166 -13.87 -5.74 -8.42
N THR A 167 -14.44 -6.89 -8.14
CA THR A 167 -13.76 -8.01 -7.47
C THR A 167 -14.05 -9.32 -8.19
N CYS A 168 -13.09 -10.23 -8.20
CA CYS A 168 -13.23 -11.58 -8.72
C CYS A 168 -12.33 -12.54 -7.94
N GLY A 169 -12.86 -13.71 -7.61
CA GLY A 169 -12.13 -14.79 -6.93
C GLY A 169 -12.05 -14.63 -5.42
N THR A 170 -11.43 -15.61 -4.77
CA THR A 170 -11.27 -15.70 -3.32
C THR A 170 -10.21 -14.71 -2.81
N ASN A 171 -9.97 -14.69 -1.50
CA ASN A 171 -8.73 -14.16 -0.94
C ASN A 171 -7.58 -15.16 -1.13
N ALA A 172 -6.35 -14.68 -0.95
CA ALA A 172 -5.19 -15.54 -0.72
C ALA A 172 -5.28 -16.16 0.68
N VAL A 173 -4.39 -17.09 0.96
CA VAL A 173 -4.20 -17.72 2.28
C VAL A 173 -2.70 -17.78 2.51
N GLU A 174 -2.24 -17.31 3.66
CA GLU A 174 -0.81 -17.33 4.02
C GLU A 174 -0.30 -18.78 4.14
N ASP A 175 0.99 -18.95 3.87
CA ASP A 175 1.75 -20.19 4.09
C ASP A 175 1.14 -21.44 3.42
N ILE A 176 0.40 -21.25 2.34
CA ILE A 176 -0.32 -22.35 1.65
C ILE A 176 0.46 -22.96 0.47
N GLY A 177 1.68 -22.47 0.20
CA GLY A 177 2.46 -22.85 -0.98
C GLY A 177 2.07 -22.08 -2.24
N GLY A 178 1.71 -20.82 -2.06
CA GLY A 178 1.44 -19.87 -3.13
C GLY A 178 0.21 -20.21 -3.98
N VAL A 179 0.25 -19.78 -5.23
CA VAL A 179 -0.87 -19.98 -6.18
C VAL A 179 -1.20 -21.46 -6.39
N GLY A 180 -0.17 -22.33 -6.35
CA GLY A 180 -0.36 -23.79 -6.49
C GLY A 180 -1.14 -24.38 -5.33
N GLY A 181 -0.72 -24.07 -4.11
CA GLY A 181 -1.39 -24.48 -2.88
C GLY A 181 -2.83 -23.93 -2.79
N LEU A 182 -3.01 -22.64 -3.10
CA LEU A 182 -4.35 -22.02 -3.13
C LEU A 182 -5.29 -22.74 -4.11
N ALA A 183 -4.79 -23.15 -5.26
CA ALA A 183 -5.59 -23.88 -6.25
C ALA A 183 -6.04 -25.26 -5.74
N GLU A 184 -5.13 -26.04 -5.12
CA GLU A 184 -5.45 -27.35 -4.56
C GLU A 184 -6.34 -27.21 -3.32
N PHE A 185 -6.09 -26.23 -2.45
CA PHE A 185 -6.94 -25.91 -1.30
C PHE A 185 -8.38 -25.59 -1.75
N THR A 186 -8.54 -24.67 -2.69
CA THR A 186 -9.84 -24.28 -3.25
C THR A 186 -10.57 -25.49 -3.86
N LYS A 187 -9.86 -26.36 -4.57
CA LYS A 187 -10.40 -27.59 -5.14
C LYS A 187 -10.84 -28.57 -4.06
N THR A 188 -10.05 -28.69 -3.00
CA THR A 188 -10.37 -29.53 -1.84
C THR A 188 -11.63 -29.04 -1.15
N LEU A 189 -11.71 -27.74 -0.85
CA LEU A 189 -12.91 -27.15 -0.23
C LEU A 189 -14.18 -27.38 -1.08
N LYS A 190 -14.08 -27.25 -2.42
CA LYS A 190 -15.22 -27.54 -3.32
C LYS A 190 -15.68 -28.99 -3.28
N LYS A 191 -14.76 -29.92 -3.03
CA LYS A 191 -15.09 -31.36 -2.94
C LYS A 191 -15.57 -31.80 -1.56
N CYS A 192 -15.30 -31.00 -0.51
CA CYS A 192 -15.68 -31.31 0.87
C CYS A 192 -17.19 -31.44 1.00
N LYS A 193 -17.66 -32.66 1.23
CA LYS A 193 -19.02 -32.97 1.69
C LYS A 193 -18.96 -33.30 3.17
N LEU A 194 -18.64 -32.31 3.99
CA LEU A 194 -18.44 -32.51 5.41
C LEU A 194 -19.73 -32.97 6.06
N LYS A 195 -19.65 -34.10 6.75
CA LYS A 195 -20.69 -34.62 7.68
C LYS A 195 -20.34 -34.35 9.15
N GLY A 196 -19.14 -33.83 9.42
CA GLY A 196 -18.61 -33.50 10.73
C GLY A 196 -17.16 -33.11 10.67
N THR A 197 -16.59 -32.61 11.77
CA THR A 197 -15.20 -32.17 11.88
C THR A 197 -14.18 -33.28 11.69
N GLU A 198 -14.57 -34.55 12.02
CA GLU A 198 -13.68 -35.71 11.89
C GLU A 198 -13.37 -36.09 10.42
N ASP A 199 -14.18 -35.62 9.48
CA ASP A 199 -14.05 -35.90 8.06
C ASP A 199 -13.45 -34.69 7.28
N ALA A 200 -12.93 -33.71 7.98
CA ALA A 200 -12.26 -32.56 7.32
C ALA A 200 -11.01 -33.06 6.58
N PRO A 201 -10.87 -32.80 5.27
CA PRO A 201 -9.67 -33.19 4.56
C PRO A 201 -8.49 -32.33 5.05
N GLU A 202 -7.30 -32.92 5.07
CA GLU A 202 -6.05 -32.21 5.21
C GLU A 202 -5.71 -31.53 3.87
N ASP A 203 -5.04 -30.38 3.91
CA ASP A 203 -4.44 -29.81 2.72
C ASP A 203 -3.15 -30.55 2.35
N ASP A 204 -2.51 -30.20 1.24
CA ASP A 204 -1.27 -30.83 0.79
C ASP A 204 -0.08 -30.55 1.73
N SER A 205 -0.18 -29.58 2.64
CA SER A 205 0.82 -29.31 3.69
C SER A 205 0.62 -30.19 4.94
N GLY A 206 -0.49 -30.92 5.03
CA GLY A 206 -0.87 -31.76 6.17
C GLY A 206 -1.59 -31.00 7.28
N TRP A 207 -2.01 -29.76 7.03
CA TRP A 207 -2.80 -28.98 7.98
C TRP A 207 -4.27 -29.36 7.89
N PRO A 208 -4.95 -29.63 9.03
CA PRO A 208 -6.37 -29.91 9.01
C PRO A 208 -7.15 -28.63 8.66
N ILE A 209 -8.06 -28.72 7.70
CA ILE A 209 -8.93 -27.60 7.28
C ILE A 209 -9.70 -27.01 8.46
N SER A 210 -10.01 -27.81 9.49
CA SER A 210 -10.64 -27.40 10.73
C SER A 210 -9.84 -26.36 11.52
N ASP A 211 -8.51 -26.40 11.48
CA ASP A 211 -7.66 -25.44 12.21
C ASP A 211 -7.83 -24.01 11.68
N TRP A 212 -8.24 -23.88 10.42
CA TRP A 212 -8.55 -22.60 9.79
C TRP A 212 -10.05 -22.27 9.80
N GLY A 213 -10.88 -23.09 10.47
CA GLY A 213 -12.33 -22.89 10.58
C GLY A 213 -13.13 -23.21 9.31
N TYR A 214 -12.51 -23.82 8.29
CA TYR A 214 -13.20 -24.18 7.04
C TYR A 214 -13.98 -25.50 7.14
N ASP A 215 -14.05 -26.13 8.29
CA ASP A 215 -15.00 -27.18 8.62
C ASP A 215 -16.44 -26.64 8.71
N ASP A 216 -16.61 -25.34 9.03
CA ASP A 216 -17.90 -24.67 8.95
C ASP A 216 -18.32 -24.44 7.48
N PRO A 217 -19.49 -24.98 7.06
CA PRO A 217 -19.98 -24.82 5.68
C PRO A 217 -20.22 -23.37 5.27
N GLU A 218 -20.60 -22.48 6.19
CA GLU A 218 -20.84 -21.07 5.89
C GLU A 218 -19.54 -20.31 5.67
N VAL A 219 -18.53 -20.56 6.52
CA VAL A 219 -17.17 -19.98 6.36
C VAL A 219 -16.57 -20.43 5.03
N ARG A 220 -16.64 -21.73 4.75
CA ARG A 220 -16.15 -22.29 3.49
C ARG A 220 -16.86 -21.70 2.28
N LYS A 221 -18.20 -21.58 2.35
CA LYS A 221 -18.99 -20.98 1.28
C LYS A 221 -18.57 -19.54 1.06
N LYS A 222 -18.46 -18.75 2.13
CA LYS A 222 -18.04 -17.34 2.07
C LYS A 222 -16.67 -17.20 1.42
N PHE A 223 -15.70 -18.05 1.79
CA PHE A 223 -14.37 -18.05 1.16
C PHE A 223 -14.44 -18.35 -0.35
N LEU A 224 -15.17 -19.40 -0.73
CA LEU A 224 -15.28 -19.83 -2.12
C LEU A 224 -16.03 -18.83 -3.01
N ASP A 225 -17.00 -18.11 -2.46
CA ASP A 225 -17.73 -17.04 -3.15
C ASP A 225 -16.83 -15.79 -3.33
N GLY A 226 -15.84 -15.62 -2.47
CA GLY A 226 -14.95 -14.46 -2.42
C GLY A 226 -15.61 -13.23 -1.79
N PRO A 227 -14.82 -12.18 -1.53
CA PRO A 227 -15.33 -10.94 -0.95
C PRO A 227 -16.15 -10.15 -1.96
N THR A 228 -17.19 -9.47 -1.49
CA THR A 228 -18.00 -8.55 -2.28
C THR A 228 -17.31 -7.19 -2.44
N THR A 229 -17.75 -6.40 -3.43
CA THR A 229 -17.27 -5.02 -3.60
C THR A 229 -17.57 -4.13 -2.40
N ASP A 230 -18.68 -4.35 -1.72
CA ASP A 230 -19.08 -3.55 -0.55
C ASP A 230 -18.19 -3.87 0.66
N GLU A 231 -17.91 -5.16 0.92
CA GLU A 231 -16.98 -5.59 1.97
C GLU A 231 -15.59 -5.02 1.72
N LEU A 232 -15.06 -5.18 0.49
CA LEU A 232 -13.75 -4.65 0.13
C LEU A 232 -13.71 -3.11 0.12
N THR A 233 -14.80 -2.45 -0.21
CA THR A 233 -14.88 -0.98 -0.14
C THR A 233 -14.77 -0.49 1.29
N GLN A 234 -15.40 -1.19 2.25
CA GLN A 234 -15.28 -0.81 3.65
C GLN A 234 -13.85 -1.02 4.16
N ILE A 235 -13.27 -2.19 3.91
CA ILE A 235 -11.88 -2.50 4.27
C ILE A 235 -10.92 -1.45 3.66
N LEU A 236 -11.11 -1.12 2.38
CA LEU A 236 -10.28 -0.14 1.69
C LEU A 236 -10.38 1.26 2.28
N LYS A 237 -11.58 1.69 2.67
CA LYS A 237 -11.79 3.00 3.33
C LYS A 237 -11.10 3.08 4.68
N ASP A 238 -11.20 2.01 5.45
CA ASP A 238 -10.56 1.94 6.77
C ASP A 238 -9.03 1.99 6.60
N GLU A 239 -8.45 1.20 5.67
CA GLU A 239 -7.02 1.20 5.41
C GLU A 239 -6.51 2.55 4.89
N VAL A 240 -7.22 3.17 3.93
CA VAL A 240 -6.84 4.50 3.42
C VAL A 240 -6.90 5.56 4.53
N SER A 241 -7.91 5.50 5.41
CA SER A 241 -8.00 6.40 6.57
C SER A 241 -6.81 6.23 7.51
N ASP A 242 -6.42 5.00 7.80
CA ASP A 242 -5.26 4.70 8.65
C ASP A 242 -3.95 5.19 8.01
N CYS A 243 -3.80 5.03 6.70
CA CYS A 243 -2.67 5.57 5.94
C CYS A 243 -2.59 7.09 6.08
N GLU A 244 -3.70 7.80 5.84
CA GLU A 244 -3.75 9.26 5.95
C GLU A 244 -3.50 9.76 7.39
N GLU A 245 -3.96 9.04 8.41
CA GLU A 245 -3.70 9.39 9.81
C GLU A 245 -2.21 9.22 10.17
N ARG A 246 -1.58 8.11 9.77
CA ARG A 246 -0.14 7.91 9.95
C ARG A 246 0.66 9.01 9.28
N ALA A 247 0.28 9.37 8.10
CA ALA A 247 0.87 10.44 7.33
C ALA A 247 0.80 11.79 8.02
N LYS A 248 -0.37 12.18 8.49
CA LYS A 248 -0.58 13.42 9.24
C LYS A 248 0.30 13.46 10.50
N ALA A 249 0.35 12.35 11.23
CA ALA A 249 1.19 12.23 12.44
C ALA A 249 2.69 12.39 12.12
N ALA A 250 3.18 11.79 11.03
CA ALA A 250 4.56 11.90 10.61
C ALA A 250 4.93 13.35 10.22
N VAL A 251 4.04 14.05 9.51
CA VAL A 251 4.23 15.47 9.16
C VAL A 251 4.25 16.35 10.41
N GLU A 252 3.33 16.14 11.35
CA GLU A 252 3.30 16.89 12.61
C GLU A 252 4.59 16.68 13.42
N GLU A 253 5.09 15.46 13.46
CA GLU A 253 6.34 15.15 14.14
C GLU A 253 7.54 15.81 13.45
N ALA A 254 7.64 15.75 12.13
CA ALA A 254 8.68 16.40 11.36
C ALA A 254 8.68 17.92 11.55
N LEU A 255 7.51 18.54 11.54
CA LEU A 255 7.35 19.97 11.82
C LEU A 255 7.77 20.33 13.26
N ARG A 256 7.39 19.50 14.23
CA ARG A 256 7.80 19.66 15.62
C ARG A 256 9.33 19.54 15.78
N GLU A 257 9.94 18.58 15.12
CA GLU A 257 11.41 18.44 15.12
C GLU A 257 12.09 19.65 14.49
N GLN A 258 11.57 20.14 13.35
CA GLN A 258 12.11 21.31 12.69
C GLN A 258 12.01 22.55 13.59
N MET A 259 10.88 22.74 14.28
CA MET A 259 10.76 23.81 15.28
C MET A 259 11.78 23.67 16.40
N PHE A 260 11.98 22.47 16.92
CA PHE A 260 12.97 22.20 17.97
C PHE A 260 14.39 22.49 17.51
N ARG A 261 14.76 22.10 16.27
CA ARG A 261 16.09 22.40 15.71
C ARG A 261 16.36 23.89 15.56
N LYS A 262 15.33 24.68 15.26
CA LYS A 262 15.42 26.14 15.11
C LYS A 262 15.36 26.89 16.45
N THR A 263 14.95 26.25 17.54
CA THR A 263 14.77 26.88 18.85
C THR A 263 16.07 26.94 19.63
N GLY A 264 16.48 28.14 20.03
CA GLY A 264 17.66 28.36 20.89
C GLY A 264 17.43 27.86 22.32
N ARG A 265 18.50 27.41 22.98
CA ARG A 265 18.41 26.86 24.35
C ARG A 265 17.69 27.76 25.37
N ASN A 266 17.77 29.07 25.21
CA ASN A 266 17.17 30.06 26.09
C ASN A 266 15.82 30.60 25.61
N ASP A 267 15.37 30.24 24.42
CA ASP A 267 14.12 30.69 23.87
C ASP A 267 12.91 30.06 24.58
N PRO A 268 11.72 30.65 24.49
CA PRO A 268 10.51 30.01 24.96
C PRO A 268 10.32 28.66 24.28
N CYS A 269 9.92 27.63 25.05
CA CYS A 269 9.70 26.31 24.46
C CYS A 269 8.51 26.35 23.50
N PRO A 270 8.67 25.85 22.26
CA PRO A 270 7.58 25.86 21.28
C PRO A 270 6.39 24.96 21.65
N CYS A 271 6.52 24.09 22.66
CA CYS A 271 5.40 23.31 23.19
C CYS A 271 4.34 24.13 23.97
N GLY A 272 4.52 25.45 24.10
CA GLY A 272 3.59 26.34 24.79
C GLY A 272 3.65 26.31 26.33
N SER A 273 4.61 25.59 26.93
CA SER A 273 4.72 25.45 28.39
C SER A 273 5.17 26.73 29.11
N GLY A 274 5.56 27.79 28.39
CA GLY A 274 6.15 29.01 28.96
C GLY A 274 7.55 28.88 29.54
N LYS A 275 8.11 27.66 29.57
CA LYS A 275 9.47 27.39 30.07
C LYS A 275 10.50 27.65 28.96
N LYS A 276 11.77 27.93 29.36
CA LYS A 276 12.86 27.96 28.38
C LYS A 276 13.08 26.56 27.77
N PHE A 277 13.43 26.48 26.48
CA PHE A 277 13.60 25.23 25.76
C PHE A 277 14.50 24.24 26.51
N LYS A 278 15.68 24.66 26.96
CA LYS A 278 16.62 23.85 27.76
C LYS A 278 16.07 23.31 29.09
N LYS A 279 14.93 23.83 29.56
CA LYS A 279 14.27 23.38 30.81
C LYS A 279 12.95 22.67 30.53
N CYS A 280 12.67 22.31 29.27
CA CYS A 280 11.48 21.64 28.81
C CYS A 280 11.83 20.59 27.75
N CYS A 281 11.35 20.69 26.54
CA CYS A 281 11.57 19.71 25.48
C CYS A 281 13.04 19.58 25.04
N GLY A 282 13.87 20.58 25.27
CA GLY A 282 15.32 20.55 25.00
C GLY A 282 16.19 20.14 26.20
N ALA A 283 15.61 19.59 27.26
CA ALA A 283 16.40 19.23 28.48
C ALA A 283 17.36 18.04 28.25
N ASN A 284 17.01 17.15 27.35
CA ASN A 284 17.74 15.91 27.04
C ASN A 284 18.42 15.94 25.66
N ARG A 285 18.60 17.13 25.07
CA ARG A 285 19.32 17.36 23.81
C ARG A 285 20.63 18.10 23.97
#